data_0f49ea2ab7d97a7a057e5ff848ce548c
#
_entry.id   0f49ea2ab7d97a7a057e5ff848ce548c
#
_cell.length_a   1.000
_cell.length_b   1.000
_cell.length_c   1.000
_cell.angle_alpha   90.00
_cell.angle_beta   90.00
_cell.angle_gamma   90.00
#
_symmetry.space_group_name_H-M   'P 1'
#
loop_
_entity.id
_entity.type
_entity.pdbx_description
1 polymer ?
#
loop_
_entity_poly.entity_id
_entity_poly.type
_entity_poly.pdbx_seq_one_letter_code
_entity_poly.pdbx_strand_id
1 'polypeptide(L)'
;MAAVMGPGSGFGVPGAKRTRRWLLAVVAGWVVVLAGVSWWSVRNDPATVPEQRDAGQAMAPLRKAAGTLLAAAENGPWVIRLGAPHVETCRLTPVRDGRRAGQDVFLYVPQGQAEAALDQVAAALPGDYRAGVVPTKAGTRLALYADAGDFIAVEAHAEPADQVLTLSADTGCRPPGVTTAATGPAAGPAPATLTETVVALGGTAAAEVSVESAGCPEGGVAATYRATAGASGDRPVGVPAGTTVVWSSAGGWAYRKGSASVVVDANGERLQVAVTTACES
;
A
#
# COMPACT_ATOMS: atom_id res chain seq x y z
N MET A 1 -11.81 -87.83 53.11
CA MET A 1 -10.87 -86.89 53.74
C MET A 1 -10.89 -85.57 52.91
N ALA A 2 -11.57 -84.55 53.42
CA ALA A 2 -11.74 -83.29 52.81
C ALA A 2 -10.74 -82.28 53.43
N ALA A 3 -9.97 -81.59 52.64
CA ALA A 3 -9.16 -80.45 53.05
C ALA A 3 -9.77 -79.14 52.52
N VAL A 4 -10.23 -78.33 53.50
CA VAL A 4 -10.77 -76.97 53.27
C VAL A 4 -9.60 -76.04 53.12
N MET A 5 -9.53 -75.33 51.96
CA MET A 5 -8.62 -74.20 51.76
C MET A 5 -9.35 -72.88 52.03
N GLY A 6 -8.82 -72.11 52.97
CA GLY A 6 -9.37 -70.83 53.44
C GLY A 6 -9.20 -69.67 52.46
N PRO A 7 -9.95 -68.60 52.68
CA PRO A 7 -9.97 -67.44 51.71
C PRO A 7 -8.74 -66.55 51.85
N GLY A 8 -8.13 -66.30 50.73
CA GLY A 8 -6.99 -65.35 50.59
C GLY A 8 -7.37 -63.91 50.86
N SER A 9 -6.61 -63.29 51.74
CA SER A 9 -6.69 -61.92 52.18
C SER A 9 -6.45 -60.99 50.97
N GLY A 10 -7.47 -60.21 50.59
CA GLY A 10 -7.35 -59.16 49.59
C GLY A 10 -6.46 -58.01 50.08
N PHE A 11 -5.32 -57.82 49.47
CA PHE A 11 -4.53 -56.59 49.64
C PHE A 11 -5.24 -55.42 48.98
N GLY A 12 -5.97 -54.64 49.77
CA GLY A 12 -6.49 -53.34 49.32
C GLY A 12 -5.32 -52.41 49.15
N VAL A 13 -5.15 -51.90 47.91
CA VAL A 13 -4.19 -50.83 47.55
C VAL A 13 -4.77 -49.47 47.93
N PRO A 14 -4.40 -48.91 49.12
CA PRO A 14 -4.88 -47.56 49.48
C PRO A 14 -3.94 -46.50 48.86
N GLY A 15 -4.26 -45.94 47.77
CA GLY A 15 -3.41 -44.86 47.17
C GLY A 15 -3.89 -44.21 45.89
N ALA A 16 -4.74 -44.89 45.11
CA ALA A 16 -5.09 -44.44 43.75
C ALA A 16 -5.81 -43.07 43.68
N LYS A 17 -6.59 -42.70 44.70
CA LYS A 17 -7.33 -41.43 44.71
C LYS A 17 -6.45 -40.22 45.06
N ARG A 18 -5.41 -40.40 45.87
CA ARG A 18 -4.49 -39.32 46.29
C ARG A 18 -3.48 -39.02 45.21
N THR A 19 -2.94 -40.04 44.55
CA THR A 19 -2.05 -39.91 43.38
C THR A 19 -2.72 -39.23 42.19
N ARG A 20 -3.98 -39.57 41.93
CA ARG A 20 -4.74 -38.94 40.83
C ARG A 20 -5.00 -37.43 41.06
N ARG A 21 -5.30 -37.04 42.31
CA ARG A 21 -5.48 -35.63 42.68
C ARG A 21 -4.16 -34.86 42.57
N TRP A 22 -3.06 -35.43 42.96
CA TRP A 22 -1.73 -34.81 42.84
C TRP A 22 -1.33 -34.64 41.37
N LEU A 23 -1.54 -35.65 40.52
CA LEU A 23 -1.30 -35.56 39.08
C LEU A 23 -2.16 -34.47 38.42
N LEU A 24 -3.43 -34.37 38.78
CA LEU A 24 -4.30 -33.30 38.28
C LEU A 24 -3.80 -31.91 38.72
N ALA A 25 -3.32 -31.77 39.95
CA ALA A 25 -2.76 -30.49 40.42
C ALA A 25 -1.46 -30.13 39.67
N VAL A 26 -0.60 -31.11 39.40
CA VAL A 26 0.63 -30.88 38.60
C VAL A 26 0.30 -30.51 37.17
N VAL A 27 -0.63 -31.22 36.54
CA VAL A 27 -1.06 -30.88 35.14
C VAL A 27 -1.70 -29.51 35.10
N ALA A 28 -2.57 -29.17 36.05
CA ALA A 28 -3.17 -27.83 36.12
C ALA A 28 -2.11 -26.74 36.33
N GLY A 29 -1.12 -26.97 37.19
CA GLY A 29 0.01 -26.07 37.38
C GLY A 29 0.82 -25.86 36.10
N TRP A 30 1.13 -26.93 35.36
CA TRP A 30 1.82 -26.85 34.09
C TRP A 30 1.00 -26.08 33.04
N VAL A 31 -0.31 -26.28 32.95
CA VAL A 31 -1.19 -25.54 32.04
C VAL A 31 -1.15 -24.04 32.34
N VAL A 32 -1.19 -23.68 33.64
CA VAL A 32 -1.11 -22.25 34.03
C VAL A 32 0.25 -21.66 33.71
N VAL A 33 1.34 -22.39 33.95
CA VAL A 33 2.70 -21.95 33.61
C VAL A 33 2.85 -21.76 32.10
N LEU A 34 2.43 -22.74 31.29
CA LEU A 34 2.50 -22.67 29.85
C LEU A 34 1.64 -21.52 29.29
N ALA A 35 0.42 -21.36 29.84
CA ALA A 35 -0.43 -20.22 29.43
C ALA A 35 0.21 -18.87 29.80
N GLY A 36 0.82 -18.78 30.99
CA GLY A 36 1.53 -17.58 31.42
C GLY A 36 2.75 -17.25 30.55
N VAL A 37 3.59 -18.27 30.29
CA VAL A 37 4.77 -18.12 29.44
C VAL A 37 4.36 -17.77 27.98
N SER A 38 3.35 -18.44 27.43
CA SER A 38 2.86 -18.13 26.10
C SER A 38 2.30 -16.70 26.01
N TRP A 39 1.53 -16.29 27.00
CA TRP A 39 1.00 -14.93 27.06
C TRP A 39 2.12 -13.88 27.18
N TRP A 40 3.13 -14.15 28.02
CA TRP A 40 4.28 -13.27 28.18
C TRP A 40 5.13 -13.19 26.92
N SER A 41 5.41 -14.34 26.26
CA SER A 41 6.15 -14.41 25.00
C SER A 41 5.45 -13.61 23.90
N VAL A 42 4.16 -13.85 23.65
CA VAL A 42 3.38 -13.12 22.65
C VAL A 42 3.37 -11.60 22.90
N ARG A 43 3.50 -11.18 24.17
CA ARG A 43 3.47 -9.76 24.52
C ARG A 43 4.84 -9.07 24.45
N ASN A 44 5.92 -9.80 24.66
CA ASN A 44 7.27 -9.25 24.84
C ASN A 44 8.28 -9.68 23.77
N ASP A 45 7.96 -10.67 22.93
CA ASP A 45 8.87 -11.05 21.86
C ASP A 45 8.94 -9.97 20.80
N PRO A 46 10.16 -9.46 20.49
CA PRO A 46 10.33 -8.54 19.36
C PRO A 46 10.00 -9.25 18.05
N ALA A 47 9.43 -8.49 17.11
CA ALA A 47 9.17 -9.00 15.77
C ALA A 47 10.49 -9.44 15.09
N THR A 48 10.64 -10.74 14.88
CA THR A 48 11.88 -11.34 14.34
C THR A 48 11.86 -11.47 12.83
N VAL A 49 10.66 -11.40 12.22
CA VAL A 49 10.46 -11.51 10.77
C VAL A 49 9.82 -10.24 10.22
N PRO A 50 10.12 -9.84 8.97
CA PRO A 50 9.65 -8.58 8.38
C PRO A 50 8.13 -8.40 8.43
N GLU A 51 7.34 -9.46 8.22
CA GLU A 51 5.87 -9.40 8.29
C GLU A 51 5.32 -9.13 9.69
N GLN A 52 6.12 -9.34 10.72
CA GLN A 52 5.77 -9.05 12.11
C GLN A 52 6.20 -7.64 12.55
N ARG A 53 6.98 -6.94 11.72
CA ARG A 53 7.30 -5.54 11.98
C ARG A 53 6.03 -4.72 12.02
N ASP A 54 5.98 -3.76 12.92
CA ASP A 54 4.83 -2.87 13.03
C ASP A 54 4.65 -1.97 11.80
N ALA A 55 3.47 -1.38 11.68
CA ALA A 55 3.13 -0.51 10.56
C ALA A 55 4.07 0.71 10.45
N GLY A 56 4.61 1.22 11.58
CA GLY A 56 5.55 2.35 11.57
C GLY A 56 6.89 1.97 10.93
N GLN A 57 7.41 0.79 11.23
CA GLN A 57 8.66 0.27 10.65
C GLN A 57 8.52 -0.04 9.15
N ALA A 58 7.31 -0.33 8.69
CA ALA A 58 7.04 -0.61 7.28
C ALA A 58 6.94 0.64 6.40
N MET A 59 6.82 1.84 6.98
CA MET A 59 6.64 3.09 6.22
C MET A 59 7.83 3.45 5.32
N ALA A 60 9.06 3.21 5.76
CA ALA A 60 10.24 3.52 4.95
C ALA A 60 10.36 2.59 3.72
N PRO A 61 10.25 1.24 3.84
CA PRO A 61 10.14 0.34 2.69
C PRO A 61 8.97 0.68 1.76
N LEU A 62 7.79 0.99 2.30
CA LEU A 62 6.62 1.38 1.51
C LEU A 62 6.91 2.58 0.61
N ARG A 63 7.52 3.63 1.14
CA ARG A 63 7.85 4.82 0.37
C ARG A 63 8.90 4.58 -0.70
N LYS A 64 9.88 3.75 -0.38
CA LYS A 64 10.87 3.31 -1.37
C LYS A 64 10.16 2.57 -2.52
N ALA A 65 9.25 1.66 -2.20
CA ALA A 65 8.48 0.93 -3.21
C ALA A 65 7.60 1.87 -4.06
N ALA A 66 6.91 2.84 -3.43
CA ALA A 66 6.11 3.84 -4.13
C ALA A 66 6.95 4.72 -5.06
N GLY A 67 8.14 5.13 -4.63
CA GLY A 67 9.08 5.89 -5.47
C GLY A 67 9.62 5.07 -6.64
N THR A 68 9.94 3.80 -6.41
CA THR A 68 10.37 2.88 -7.47
C THR A 68 9.24 2.63 -8.48
N LEU A 69 8.01 2.46 -7.99
CA LEU A 69 6.84 2.30 -8.84
C LEU A 69 6.56 3.56 -9.68
N LEU A 70 6.70 4.73 -9.08
CA LEU A 70 6.54 6.00 -9.78
C LEU A 70 7.60 6.16 -10.88
N ALA A 71 8.87 5.89 -10.59
CA ALA A 71 9.95 5.93 -11.58
C ALA A 71 9.72 4.93 -12.73
N ALA A 72 9.25 3.71 -12.42
CA ALA A 72 8.88 2.74 -13.45
C ALA A 72 7.74 3.24 -14.34
N ALA A 73 6.78 3.97 -13.76
CA ALA A 73 5.64 4.53 -14.49
C ALA A 73 6.00 5.72 -15.38
N GLU A 74 7.13 6.39 -15.17
CA GLU A 74 7.57 7.56 -15.96
C GLU A 74 7.97 7.23 -17.40
N ASN A 75 8.29 5.99 -17.70
CA ASN A 75 8.87 5.59 -18.98
C ASN A 75 7.89 5.58 -20.16
N GLY A 76 6.63 5.92 -19.97
CA GLY A 76 5.61 5.89 -21.02
C GLY A 76 5.03 7.25 -21.43
N PRO A 77 4.20 7.27 -22.47
CA PRO A 77 3.57 8.50 -22.98
C PRO A 77 2.37 8.96 -22.15
N TRP A 78 2.11 8.32 -21.03
CA TRP A 78 0.99 8.60 -20.12
C TRP A 78 1.30 9.69 -19.11
N VAL A 79 0.30 10.05 -18.33
CA VAL A 79 0.40 11.04 -17.25
C VAL A 79 0.31 10.31 -15.91
N ILE A 80 1.15 10.69 -14.97
CA ILE A 80 1.23 10.08 -13.64
C ILE A 80 0.87 11.07 -12.55
N ARG A 81 0.34 10.54 -11.43
CA ARG A 81 0.07 11.31 -10.22
C ARG A 81 0.32 10.44 -8.99
N LEU A 82 1.17 10.93 -8.09
CA LEU A 82 1.37 10.28 -6.80
C LEU A 82 0.20 10.62 -5.86
N GLY A 83 -0.36 9.60 -5.25
CA GLY A 83 -1.39 9.71 -4.24
C GLY A 83 -0.83 10.03 -2.86
N ALA A 84 -1.68 10.54 -1.97
CA ALA A 84 -1.34 10.65 -0.57
C ALA A 84 -1.18 9.25 0.05
N PRO A 85 -0.21 9.04 0.94
CA PRO A 85 -0.15 7.81 1.71
C PRO A 85 -1.38 7.69 2.61
N HIS A 86 -1.91 6.49 2.72
CA HIS A 86 -3.08 6.21 3.53
C HIS A 86 -2.81 5.08 4.52
N VAL A 87 -3.51 5.09 5.64
CA VAL A 87 -3.41 4.06 6.66
C VAL A 87 -4.81 3.63 7.08
N GLU A 88 -5.08 2.35 6.96
CA GLU A 88 -6.36 1.75 7.27
C GLU A 88 -6.27 0.79 8.45
N THR A 89 -7.39 0.56 9.12
CA THR A 89 -7.52 -0.48 10.13
C THR A 89 -7.82 -1.81 9.43
N CYS A 90 -7.12 -2.86 9.81
CA CYS A 90 -7.32 -4.20 9.28
C CYS A 90 -7.34 -5.24 10.41
N ARG A 91 -7.60 -6.50 10.11
CA ARG A 91 -7.55 -7.59 11.07
C ARG A 91 -6.37 -8.50 10.82
N LEU A 92 -5.47 -8.59 11.79
CA LEU A 92 -4.37 -9.57 11.79
C LEU A 92 -4.89 -10.97 12.10
N THR A 93 -5.80 -11.06 13.07
CA THR A 93 -6.49 -12.29 13.45
C THR A 93 -7.95 -11.96 13.80
N PRO A 94 -8.84 -12.93 13.96
CA PRO A 94 -10.23 -12.66 14.37
C PRO A 94 -10.38 -11.82 15.66
N VAL A 95 -9.32 -11.79 16.50
CA VAL A 95 -9.33 -11.11 17.81
C VAL A 95 -8.27 -10.02 17.93
N ARG A 96 -7.52 -9.71 16.88
CA ARG A 96 -6.44 -8.72 16.92
C ARG A 96 -6.49 -7.81 15.71
N ASP A 97 -6.65 -6.52 15.98
CA ASP A 97 -6.59 -5.48 14.94
C ASP A 97 -5.15 -5.16 14.55
N GLY A 98 -5.00 -4.67 13.33
CA GLY A 98 -3.75 -4.22 12.74
C GLY A 98 -3.93 -2.90 11.98
N ARG A 99 -2.86 -2.48 11.35
CA ARG A 99 -2.81 -1.33 10.44
C ARG A 99 -2.22 -1.76 9.10
N ARG A 100 -2.84 -1.32 8.03
CA ARG A 100 -2.38 -1.47 6.66
C ARG A 100 -2.07 -0.08 6.14
N ALA A 101 -0.87 0.12 5.62
CA ALA A 101 -0.48 1.37 4.98
C ALA A 101 -0.29 1.15 3.49
N GLY A 102 -0.69 2.12 2.69
CA GLY A 102 -0.52 2.09 1.24
C GLY A 102 -0.22 3.47 0.67
N GLN A 103 0.32 3.47 -0.54
CA GLN A 103 0.49 4.67 -1.35
C GLN A 103 0.25 4.33 -2.81
N ASP A 104 -0.59 5.13 -3.48
CA ASP A 104 -1.03 4.88 -4.84
C ASP A 104 -0.27 5.76 -5.84
N VAL A 105 -0.01 5.20 -7.00
CA VAL A 105 0.40 5.91 -8.21
C VAL A 105 -0.73 5.77 -9.24
N PHE A 106 -1.31 6.88 -9.63
CA PHE A 106 -2.36 6.92 -10.65
C PHE A 106 -1.73 7.13 -12.02
N LEU A 107 -2.11 6.29 -12.96
CA LEU A 107 -1.64 6.31 -14.33
C LEU A 107 -2.80 6.62 -15.27
N TYR A 108 -2.72 7.74 -15.98
CA TYR A 108 -3.72 8.16 -16.96
C TYR A 108 -3.21 7.79 -18.35
N VAL A 109 -3.89 6.86 -19.02
CA VAL A 109 -3.45 6.27 -20.29
C VAL A 109 -4.45 6.56 -21.40
N PRO A 110 -4.00 6.61 -22.67
CA PRO A 110 -4.89 6.67 -23.81
C PRO A 110 -5.81 5.43 -23.84
N GLN A 111 -6.97 5.59 -24.47
CA GLN A 111 -7.92 4.48 -24.60
C GLN A 111 -7.29 3.24 -25.25
N GLY A 112 -7.54 2.08 -24.66
CA GLY A 112 -7.03 0.79 -25.14
C GLY A 112 -5.54 0.54 -24.85
N GLN A 113 -4.89 1.36 -24.02
CA GLN A 113 -3.46 1.22 -23.69
C GLN A 113 -3.22 0.66 -22.28
N ALA A 114 -4.25 0.21 -21.57
CA ALA A 114 -4.14 -0.27 -20.21
C ALA A 114 -3.15 -1.45 -20.07
N GLU A 115 -3.25 -2.45 -20.93
CA GLU A 115 -2.36 -3.62 -20.91
C GLU A 115 -0.92 -3.23 -21.23
N ALA A 116 -0.70 -2.50 -22.32
CA ALA A 116 0.64 -2.04 -22.71
C ALA A 116 1.30 -1.18 -21.62
N ALA A 117 0.52 -0.34 -20.92
CA ALA A 117 1.01 0.47 -19.82
C ALA A 117 1.43 -0.38 -18.62
N LEU A 118 0.62 -1.37 -18.22
CA LEU A 118 0.96 -2.28 -17.12
C LEU A 118 2.18 -3.13 -17.44
N ASP A 119 2.27 -3.66 -18.67
CA ASP A 119 3.43 -4.44 -19.12
C ASP A 119 4.72 -3.62 -19.12
N GLN A 120 4.65 -2.37 -19.58
CA GLN A 120 5.81 -1.48 -19.58
C GLN A 120 6.23 -1.10 -18.15
N VAL A 121 5.29 -0.85 -17.24
CA VAL A 121 5.59 -0.61 -15.82
C VAL A 121 6.23 -1.86 -15.22
N ALA A 122 5.67 -3.05 -15.45
CA ALA A 122 6.23 -4.31 -14.95
C ALA A 122 7.67 -4.54 -15.45
N ALA A 123 7.93 -4.27 -16.74
CA ALA A 123 9.25 -4.40 -17.33
C ALA A 123 10.27 -3.38 -16.81
N ALA A 124 9.81 -2.20 -16.35
CA ALA A 124 10.65 -1.13 -15.81
C ALA A 124 10.92 -1.27 -14.31
N LEU A 125 10.16 -2.11 -13.59
CA LEU A 125 10.43 -2.42 -12.19
C LEU A 125 11.73 -3.22 -12.05
N PRO A 126 12.46 -3.09 -10.92
CA PRO A 126 13.67 -3.88 -10.65
C PRO A 126 13.42 -5.38 -10.80
N GLY A 127 14.40 -6.11 -11.34
CA GLY A 127 14.24 -7.55 -11.62
C GLY A 127 14.01 -8.41 -10.36
N ASP A 128 14.48 -7.95 -9.20
CA ASP A 128 14.23 -8.59 -7.90
C ASP A 128 12.79 -8.46 -7.42
N TYR A 129 12.02 -7.49 -7.93
CA TYR A 129 10.58 -7.36 -7.66
C TYR A 129 9.75 -8.46 -8.34
N ARG A 130 10.31 -9.19 -9.32
CA ARG A 130 9.63 -10.27 -10.06
C ARG A 130 8.26 -9.85 -10.58
N ALA A 131 8.19 -8.64 -11.10
CA ALA A 131 6.96 -8.06 -11.59
C ALA A 131 6.41 -8.83 -12.79
N GLY A 132 5.10 -8.91 -12.88
CA GLY A 132 4.42 -9.52 -14.02
C GLY A 132 2.97 -9.10 -14.11
N VAL A 133 2.45 -9.10 -15.35
CA VAL A 133 1.04 -8.86 -15.64
C VAL A 133 0.39 -10.18 -16.03
N VAL A 134 -0.73 -10.50 -15.42
CA VAL A 134 -1.49 -11.71 -15.70
C VAL A 134 -2.94 -11.38 -16.01
N PRO A 135 -3.52 -11.96 -17.06
CA PRO A 135 -4.94 -11.86 -17.31
C PRO A 135 -5.71 -12.68 -16.25
N THR A 136 -6.72 -12.07 -15.66
CA THR A 136 -7.60 -12.69 -14.68
C THR A 136 -9.05 -12.71 -15.20
N LYS A 137 -9.93 -13.47 -14.54
CA LYS A 137 -11.35 -13.60 -14.93
C LYS A 137 -11.56 -13.90 -16.42
N ALA A 138 -10.87 -14.93 -16.92
CA ALA A 138 -10.92 -15.34 -18.33
C ALA A 138 -10.52 -14.23 -19.32
N GLY A 139 -9.58 -13.36 -18.94
CA GLY A 139 -9.05 -12.30 -19.80
C GLY A 139 -9.80 -10.99 -19.76
N THR A 140 -10.85 -10.87 -18.93
CA THR A 140 -11.61 -9.61 -18.81
C THR A 140 -10.97 -8.61 -17.87
N ARG A 141 -9.99 -9.04 -17.05
CA ARG A 141 -9.23 -8.18 -16.16
C ARG A 141 -7.73 -8.45 -16.30
N LEU A 142 -6.97 -7.40 -16.07
CA LEU A 142 -5.52 -7.41 -15.98
C LEU A 142 -5.14 -7.24 -14.52
N ALA A 143 -4.13 -7.96 -14.07
CA ALA A 143 -3.58 -7.78 -12.74
C ALA A 143 -2.05 -7.74 -12.84
N LEU A 144 -1.45 -6.66 -12.35
CA LEU A 144 -0.02 -6.53 -12.12
C LEU A 144 0.28 -6.91 -10.68
N TYR A 145 1.30 -7.73 -10.49
CA TYR A 145 1.84 -8.09 -9.18
C TYR A 145 3.34 -7.96 -9.18
N ALA A 146 3.89 -7.41 -8.10
CA ALA A 146 5.32 -7.39 -7.84
C ALA A 146 5.59 -7.43 -6.33
N ASP A 147 6.74 -7.97 -5.92
CA ASP A 147 7.19 -8.04 -4.54
C ASP A 147 8.35 -7.06 -4.35
N ALA A 148 8.11 -5.95 -3.68
CA ALA A 148 9.12 -4.94 -3.41
C ALA A 148 10.07 -5.30 -2.24
N GLY A 149 9.98 -6.52 -1.72
CA GLY A 149 10.70 -6.96 -0.53
C GLY A 149 10.08 -6.44 0.76
N ASP A 150 10.58 -6.90 1.91
CA ASP A 150 10.05 -6.53 3.24
C ASP A 150 8.52 -6.70 3.37
N PHE A 151 7.92 -7.62 2.60
CA PHE A 151 6.47 -7.83 2.50
C PHE A 151 5.69 -6.57 2.06
N ILE A 152 6.28 -5.80 1.17
CA ILE A 152 5.58 -4.74 0.45
C ILE A 152 5.14 -5.29 -0.90
N ALA A 153 3.84 -5.39 -1.09
CA ALA A 153 3.26 -5.76 -2.38
C ALA A 153 3.10 -4.53 -3.27
N VAL A 154 3.32 -4.71 -4.56
CA VAL A 154 2.91 -3.76 -5.60
C VAL A 154 1.85 -4.44 -6.45
N GLU A 155 0.68 -3.83 -6.52
CA GLU A 155 -0.48 -4.41 -7.21
C GLU A 155 -1.20 -3.36 -8.06
N ALA A 156 -1.75 -3.81 -9.16
CA ALA A 156 -2.73 -3.04 -9.93
C ALA A 156 -3.79 -3.99 -10.51
N HIS A 157 -5.02 -3.51 -10.57
CA HIS A 157 -6.11 -4.20 -11.23
C HIS A 157 -6.77 -3.25 -12.21
N ALA A 158 -6.94 -3.70 -13.46
CA ALA A 158 -7.55 -2.91 -14.51
C ALA A 158 -8.42 -3.77 -15.43
N GLU A 159 -9.35 -3.12 -16.10
CA GLU A 159 -9.99 -3.67 -17.29
C GLU A 159 -9.27 -3.13 -18.55
N PRO A 160 -9.27 -3.85 -19.66
CA PRO A 160 -8.58 -3.40 -20.88
C PRO A 160 -9.06 -2.03 -21.41
N ALA A 161 -10.28 -1.63 -21.04
CA ALA A 161 -10.88 -0.36 -21.43
C ALA A 161 -10.58 0.80 -20.47
N ASP A 162 -9.98 0.50 -19.31
CA ASP A 162 -9.68 1.53 -18.31
C ASP A 162 -8.63 2.51 -18.84
N GLN A 163 -8.85 3.78 -18.54
CA GLN A 163 -7.93 4.86 -18.87
C GLN A 163 -7.27 5.50 -17.64
N VAL A 164 -7.73 5.13 -16.46
CA VAL A 164 -7.13 5.53 -15.18
C VAL A 164 -6.82 4.26 -14.41
N LEU A 165 -5.53 3.95 -14.28
CA LEU A 165 -5.04 2.78 -13.58
C LEU A 165 -4.55 3.20 -12.20
N THR A 166 -4.89 2.44 -11.17
CA THR A 166 -4.36 2.63 -9.83
C THR A 166 -3.34 1.53 -9.55
N LEU A 167 -2.11 1.94 -9.36
CA LEU A 167 -1.02 1.06 -8.95
C LEU A 167 -0.74 1.34 -7.48
N SER A 168 -0.86 0.34 -6.64
CA SER A 168 -0.75 0.49 -5.19
C SER A 168 0.49 -0.22 -4.66
N ALA A 169 1.31 0.48 -3.88
CA ALA A 169 2.28 -0.15 -2.99
C ALA A 169 1.63 -0.31 -1.61
N ASP A 170 1.72 -1.49 -1.00
CA ASP A 170 0.96 -1.86 0.19
C ASP A 170 1.77 -2.71 1.17
N THR A 171 1.61 -2.44 2.47
CA THR A 171 2.35 -3.15 3.54
C THR A 171 1.72 -4.47 3.97
N GLY A 172 0.51 -4.78 3.49
CA GLY A 172 -0.31 -5.78 4.16
C GLY A 172 -0.74 -5.34 5.57
N CYS A 173 -1.49 -6.19 6.23
CA CYS A 173 -1.95 -5.93 7.60
C CYS A 173 -0.83 -6.23 8.61
N ARG A 174 -0.44 -5.24 9.40
CA ARG A 174 0.67 -5.33 10.36
C ARG A 174 0.21 -4.98 11.77
N PRO A 175 0.96 -5.42 12.81
CA PRO A 175 0.73 -4.94 14.16
C PRO A 175 0.70 -3.41 14.21
N PRO A 176 -0.19 -2.80 15.03
CA PRO A 176 -0.21 -1.36 15.19
C PRO A 176 1.12 -0.89 15.79
N GLY A 177 1.75 0.07 15.14
CA GLY A 177 2.94 0.78 15.60
C GLY A 177 2.68 2.28 15.61
N VAL A 178 3.65 3.06 16.05
CA VAL A 178 3.56 4.52 15.94
C VAL A 178 3.73 4.87 14.45
N THR A 179 2.63 4.88 13.74
CA THR A 179 2.57 5.51 12.43
C THR A 179 2.51 7.01 12.64
N THR A 180 3.65 7.64 12.88
CA THR A 180 3.73 9.04 12.53
C THR A 180 3.45 9.08 11.03
N ALA A 181 2.53 9.93 10.61
CA ALA A 181 2.39 10.31 9.20
C ALA A 181 3.78 10.87 8.81
N ALA A 182 4.67 9.95 8.47
CA ALA A 182 6.04 10.31 8.19
C ALA A 182 5.95 11.12 6.92
N THR A 183 6.23 12.41 7.02
CA THR A 183 6.38 13.31 5.90
C THR A 183 7.30 12.66 4.88
N GLY A 184 6.93 12.66 3.61
CA GLY A 184 7.80 12.21 2.52
C GLY A 184 9.15 12.94 2.55
N PRO A 185 10.09 12.56 1.70
CA PRO A 185 11.34 13.30 1.54
C PRO A 185 10.99 14.76 1.20
N ALA A 186 11.84 15.69 1.64
CA ALA A 186 11.59 17.10 1.36
C ALA A 186 11.54 17.34 -0.17
N ALA A 187 10.38 17.75 -0.65
CA ALA A 187 10.21 18.17 -2.03
C ALA A 187 10.78 19.58 -2.22
N GLY A 188 11.24 19.88 -3.44
CA GLY A 188 11.61 21.23 -3.84
C GLY A 188 10.39 22.18 -3.91
N PRO A 189 10.58 23.41 -4.38
CA PRO A 189 9.47 24.34 -4.60
C PRO A 189 8.51 23.81 -5.68
N ALA A 190 7.25 24.25 -5.59
CA ALA A 190 6.25 23.89 -6.60
C ALA A 190 6.70 24.38 -8.00
N PRO A 191 6.54 23.56 -9.04
CA PRO A 191 6.94 23.93 -10.40
C PRO A 191 6.06 25.06 -10.93
N ALA A 192 6.61 25.94 -11.76
CA ALA A 192 5.89 27.06 -12.38
C ALA A 192 4.64 26.60 -13.15
N THR A 193 4.69 25.40 -13.73
CA THR A 193 3.56 24.76 -14.41
C THR A 193 2.30 24.67 -13.53
N LEU A 194 2.43 24.46 -12.21
CA LEU A 194 1.29 24.44 -11.30
C LEU A 194 0.58 25.81 -11.28
N THR A 195 1.35 26.88 -11.02
CA THR A 195 0.81 28.24 -10.96
C THR A 195 0.22 28.68 -12.29
N GLU A 196 0.90 28.41 -13.40
CA GLU A 196 0.42 28.72 -14.75
C GLU A 196 -0.90 28.01 -15.05
N THR A 197 -1.03 26.72 -14.70
CA THR A 197 -2.26 25.96 -14.91
C THR A 197 -3.39 26.46 -14.01
N VAL A 198 -3.12 26.74 -12.73
CA VAL A 198 -4.11 27.28 -11.79
C VAL A 198 -4.67 28.61 -12.29
N VAL A 199 -3.79 29.53 -12.75
CA VAL A 199 -4.20 30.83 -13.29
C VAL A 199 -5.00 30.67 -14.58
N ALA A 200 -4.58 29.78 -15.49
CA ALA A 200 -5.31 29.50 -16.73
C ALA A 200 -6.73 28.97 -16.49
N LEU A 201 -6.93 28.31 -15.31
CA LEU A 201 -8.22 27.79 -14.86
C LEU A 201 -9.00 28.78 -13.96
N GLY A 202 -8.60 30.05 -13.95
CA GLY A 202 -9.30 31.09 -13.18
C GLY A 202 -9.02 31.08 -11.67
N GLY A 203 -8.02 30.31 -11.21
CA GLY A 203 -7.54 30.36 -9.83
C GLY A 203 -6.56 31.47 -9.56
N THR A 204 -6.11 31.60 -8.33
CA THR A 204 -5.10 32.60 -7.93
C THR A 204 -3.72 31.95 -7.81
N ALA A 205 -2.67 32.69 -8.12
CA ALA A 205 -1.29 32.24 -7.95
C ALA A 205 -0.89 31.97 -6.48
N ALA A 206 -1.67 32.48 -5.52
CA ALA A 206 -1.49 32.29 -4.08
C ALA A 206 -2.34 31.14 -3.53
N ALA A 207 -2.80 30.21 -4.35
CA ALA A 207 -3.55 29.03 -3.88
C ALA A 207 -2.71 28.20 -2.89
N GLU A 208 -3.38 27.67 -1.88
CA GLU A 208 -2.74 26.73 -0.96
C GLU A 208 -2.26 25.48 -1.74
N VAL A 209 -1.01 25.11 -1.51
CA VAL A 209 -0.38 23.98 -2.20
C VAL A 209 -0.13 22.87 -1.18
N SER A 210 -0.72 21.71 -1.41
CA SER A 210 -0.32 20.47 -0.75
C SER A 210 0.69 19.72 -1.60
N VAL A 211 1.59 18.94 -0.95
CA VAL A 211 2.63 18.19 -1.64
C VAL A 211 2.72 16.78 -1.09
N GLU A 212 2.78 15.82 -2.01
CA GLU A 212 3.10 14.41 -1.75
C GLU A 212 4.38 14.08 -2.47
N SER A 213 5.33 13.43 -1.78
CA SER A 213 6.66 13.16 -2.34
C SER A 213 7.11 11.72 -2.11
N ALA A 214 7.92 11.23 -3.02
CA ALA A 214 8.56 9.93 -2.94
C ALA A 214 10.03 10.05 -3.37
N GLY A 215 10.91 9.30 -2.70
CA GLY A 215 12.32 9.20 -3.08
C GLY A 215 12.49 8.33 -4.31
N CYS A 216 13.26 8.80 -5.27
CA CYS A 216 13.56 8.06 -6.50
C CYS A 216 14.64 6.98 -6.27
N PRO A 217 14.63 5.86 -7.02
CA PRO A 217 15.59 4.76 -6.83
C PRO A 217 17.04 5.18 -7.00
N GLU A 218 17.33 6.06 -7.96
CA GLU A 218 18.68 6.54 -8.30
C GLU A 218 19.06 7.83 -7.56
N GLY A 219 18.23 8.27 -6.63
CA GLY A 219 18.36 9.53 -5.91
C GLY A 219 17.38 10.60 -6.40
N GLY A 220 17.34 11.72 -5.70
CA GLY A 220 16.35 12.77 -6.00
C GLY A 220 14.97 12.48 -5.40
N VAL A 221 14.02 13.33 -5.72
CA VAL A 221 12.64 13.31 -5.19
C VAL A 221 11.67 13.67 -6.30
N ALA A 222 10.72 12.78 -6.57
CA ALA A 222 9.54 13.12 -7.34
C ALA A 222 8.42 13.57 -6.41
N ALA A 223 7.62 14.54 -6.85
CA ALA A 223 6.55 15.07 -6.02
C ALA A 223 5.32 15.46 -6.86
N THR A 224 4.16 15.25 -6.27
CA THR A 224 2.88 15.76 -6.77
C THR A 224 2.46 16.97 -5.93
N TYR A 225 2.39 18.12 -6.56
CA TYR A 225 1.91 19.38 -6.01
C TYR A 225 0.46 19.57 -6.40
N ARG A 226 -0.41 19.86 -5.45
CA ARG A 226 -1.84 20.05 -5.69
C ARG A 226 -2.26 21.44 -5.25
N ALA A 227 -3.06 22.09 -6.08
CA ALA A 227 -3.69 23.35 -5.78
C ALA A 227 -5.13 23.37 -6.29
N THR A 228 -5.96 24.26 -5.73
CA THR A 228 -7.34 24.44 -6.15
C THR A 228 -7.41 25.55 -7.20
N ALA A 229 -8.14 25.32 -8.29
CA ALA A 229 -8.47 26.30 -9.31
C ALA A 229 -9.94 26.75 -9.22
N GLY A 230 -10.26 27.91 -9.85
CA GLY A 230 -11.54 28.58 -9.65
C GLY A 230 -12.67 28.16 -10.57
N ALA A 231 -12.41 27.68 -11.78
CA ALA A 231 -13.43 27.42 -12.78
C ALA A 231 -13.71 25.94 -12.97
N SER A 232 -14.99 25.56 -13.02
CA SER A 232 -15.39 24.25 -13.54
C SER A 232 -15.71 24.40 -15.04
N GLY A 233 -15.28 23.46 -15.86
CA GLY A 233 -15.58 23.40 -17.28
C GLY A 233 -15.67 21.96 -17.76
N ASP A 234 -16.62 21.71 -18.65
CA ASP A 234 -16.84 20.37 -19.23
C ASP A 234 -15.79 20.02 -20.30
N ARG A 235 -14.83 20.88 -20.55
CA ARG A 235 -13.82 20.73 -21.62
C ARG A 235 -12.43 20.94 -21.08
N PRO A 236 -11.42 20.23 -21.65
CA PRO A 236 -10.02 20.52 -21.34
C PRO A 236 -9.67 21.98 -21.64
N VAL A 237 -9.48 22.78 -20.58
CA VAL A 237 -9.01 24.15 -20.63
C VAL A 237 -7.69 24.28 -19.89
N GLY A 238 -6.93 25.34 -20.11
CA GLY A 238 -5.61 25.51 -19.48
C GLY A 238 -4.52 24.60 -20.05
N VAL A 239 -4.81 23.88 -21.15
CA VAL A 239 -3.84 23.05 -21.87
C VAL A 239 -3.05 23.95 -22.81
N PRO A 240 -1.69 23.96 -22.74
CA PRO A 240 -0.89 24.79 -23.68
C PRO A 240 -1.11 24.39 -25.14
N ALA A 241 -1.02 25.37 -26.04
CA ALA A 241 -1.15 25.12 -27.48
C ALA A 241 -0.12 24.07 -27.94
N GLY A 242 -0.56 23.14 -28.79
CA GLY A 242 0.27 22.04 -29.28
C GLY A 242 0.48 20.86 -28.31
N THR A 243 -0.11 20.91 -27.14
CA THR A 243 -0.05 19.80 -26.17
C THR A 243 -1.18 18.79 -26.42
N THR A 244 -0.84 17.51 -26.48
CA THR A 244 -1.83 16.43 -26.60
C THR A 244 -2.39 16.08 -25.22
N VAL A 245 -3.72 16.09 -25.09
CA VAL A 245 -4.42 15.56 -23.92
C VAL A 245 -4.38 14.03 -23.98
N VAL A 246 -3.81 13.41 -22.95
CA VAL A 246 -3.67 11.95 -22.84
C VAL A 246 -4.98 11.29 -22.40
N TRP A 247 -5.68 11.95 -21.49
CA TRP A 247 -6.94 11.49 -20.94
C TRP A 247 -7.91 12.67 -20.73
N SER A 248 -9.18 12.44 -21.01
CA SER A 248 -10.24 13.43 -20.78
C SER A 248 -11.58 12.73 -20.54
N SER A 249 -12.31 13.18 -19.52
CA SER A 249 -13.66 12.76 -19.18
C SER A 249 -14.44 13.92 -18.56
N ALA A 250 -15.69 13.71 -18.19
CA ALA A 250 -16.46 14.67 -17.38
C ALA A 250 -15.82 14.93 -16.01
N GLY A 251 -15.00 13.99 -15.50
CA GLY A 251 -14.29 14.09 -14.21
C GLY A 251 -12.93 14.77 -14.28
N GLY A 252 -12.49 15.28 -15.44
CA GLY A 252 -11.22 15.97 -15.56
C GLY A 252 -10.43 15.63 -16.83
N TRP A 253 -9.16 16.04 -16.87
CA TRP A 253 -8.26 15.76 -17.98
C TRP A 253 -6.80 15.68 -17.53
N ALA A 254 -5.98 15.05 -18.34
CA ALA A 254 -4.55 14.87 -18.06
C ALA A 254 -3.69 15.07 -19.31
N TYR A 255 -2.55 15.74 -19.16
CA TYR A 255 -1.59 15.99 -20.23
C TYR A 255 -0.16 16.07 -19.69
N ARG A 256 0.83 15.97 -20.57
CA ARG A 256 2.24 16.20 -20.23
C ARG A 256 2.69 17.59 -20.70
N LYS A 257 3.52 18.24 -19.88
CA LYS A 257 4.23 19.47 -20.21
C LYS A 257 5.72 19.28 -19.91
N GLY A 258 6.50 18.97 -20.94
CA GLY A 258 7.88 18.52 -20.75
C GLY A 258 7.92 17.19 -19.98
N SER A 259 8.74 17.11 -18.94
CA SER A 259 8.80 15.98 -18.01
C SER A 259 7.65 15.96 -16.99
N ALA A 260 6.96 17.09 -16.79
CA ALA A 260 5.89 17.17 -15.81
C ALA A 260 4.59 16.54 -16.30
N SER A 261 3.92 15.83 -15.40
CA SER A 261 2.56 15.30 -15.55
C SER A 261 1.55 16.24 -14.93
N VAL A 262 0.53 16.66 -15.68
CA VAL A 262 -0.51 17.57 -15.21
C VAL A 262 -1.86 16.86 -15.24
N VAL A 263 -2.55 16.86 -14.12
CA VAL A 263 -3.90 16.31 -13.96
C VAL A 263 -4.80 17.41 -13.42
N VAL A 264 -5.92 17.61 -14.09
CA VAL A 264 -7.00 18.48 -13.61
C VAL A 264 -8.18 17.60 -13.27
N ASP A 265 -8.55 17.60 -12.00
CA ASP A 265 -9.67 16.83 -11.46
C ASP A 265 -10.88 17.78 -11.27
N ALA A 266 -11.98 17.43 -11.92
CA ALA A 266 -13.24 18.18 -11.90
C ALA A 266 -14.30 17.52 -10.97
N ASN A 267 -13.92 16.53 -10.17
CA ASN A 267 -14.83 15.86 -9.24
C ASN A 267 -15.02 16.72 -7.99
N GLY A 268 -15.95 17.65 -8.03
CA GLY A 268 -16.27 18.52 -6.91
C GLY A 268 -16.72 19.92 -7.35
N GLU A 269 -16.94 20.80 -6.38
CA GLU A 269 -17.36 22.20 -6.63
C GLU A 269 -16.24 23.06 -7.21
N ARG A 270 -14.98 22.59 -7.14
CA ARG A 270 -13.79 23.29 -7.62
C ARG A 270 -12.87 22.34 -8.36
N LEU A 271 -12.16 22.85 -9.35
CA LEU A 271 -11.10 22.09 -10.00
C LEU A 271 -9.92 21.94 -9.06
N GLN A 272 -9.31 20.74 -9.05
CA GLN A 272 -8.01 20.50 -8.44
C GLN A 272 -6.98 20.31 -9.54
N VAL A 273 -5.89 21.04 -9.47
CA VAL A 273 -4.74 20.88 -10.36
C VAL A 273 -3.66 20.11 -9.59
N ALA A 274 -3.20 19.04 -10.17
CA ALA A 274 -2.06 18.28 -9.67
C ALA A 274 -0.94 18.29 -10.72
N VAL A 275 0.27 18.66 -10.31
CA VAL A 275 1.46 18.59 -11.15
C VAL A 275 2.47 17.67 -10.48
N THR A 276 2.82 16.60 -11.18
CA THR A 276 3.83 15.64 -10.73
C THR A 276 5.13 15.89 -11.48
N THR A 277 6.21 16.09 -10.74
CA THR A 277 7.58 16.18 -11.26
C THR A 277 8.14 14.77 -11.45
N ALA A 278 8.98 14.61 -12.48
CA ALA A 278 9.68 13.36 -12.72
C ALA A 278 10.77 13.09 -11.66
N CYS A 279 11.23 11.84 -11.61
CA CYS A 279 12.44 11.44 -10.92
C CYS A 279 13.66 11.99 -11.69
N GLU A 280 13.93 13.28 -11.55
CA GLU A 280 15.13 13.88 -12.14
C GLU A 280 16.36 13.49 -11.29
N SER A 281 17.37 12.96 -11.97
CA SER A 281 18.67 12.62 -11.41
C SER A 281 19.60 13.84 -11.40
#